data_c2e2fe1d12cf6cb8819952f4b13f31f6
#
_entry.id   c2e2fe1d12cf6cb8819952f4b13f31f6
#
_cell.length_a   1.000
_cell.length_b   1.000
_cell.length_c   1.000
_cell.angle_alpha   90.00
_cell.angle_beta   90.00
_cell.angle_gamma   90.00
#
_symmetry.space_group_name_H-M   'P 1'
#
loop_
_entity.id
_entity.type
_entity.pdbx_description
1 polymer ?
#
loop_
_entity_poly.entity_id
_entity_poly.type
_entity_poly.pdbx_seq_one_letter_code
_entity_poly.pdbx_strand_id
1 'polypeptide(L)'
;MRLVLATRNDHKLRELSELMRPFALDPLPDDVALPPETGTTFADNALGKARAAAAATGRPAVADDSGIEAAALGGAPGVWSARFAGERATDEENLAKLLRDVPDDGDRRVAYVCALAYVDPGRSEDVVHGRCEGTLAHEPRGDGGFGYDPAFVPDDLPGDERTMAELTREEKDAISHRGRAARALVVRLLKAEDAERPAGPLRALLGGLGDRRGRKR
;
A
#
# COMPACT_ATOMS: atom_id res chain seq x y z
N MET A 1 9.26 -15.71 4.97
CA MET A 1 10.26 -14.77 4.41
C MET A 1 10.29 -13.48 5.22
N ARG A 2 11.46 -12.78 5.28
CA ARG A 2 11.62 -11.45 5.89
C ARG A 2 11.95 -10.44 4.79
N LEU A 3 11.29 -9.29 4.79
CA LEU A 3 11.39 -8.24 3.77
C LEU A 3 11.91 -6.94 4.43
N VAL A 4 12.64 -6.13 3.68
CA VAL A 4 13.00 -4.78 4.12
C VAL A 4 11.88 -3.82 3.72
N LEU A 5 11.37 -3.01 4.65
CA LEU A 5 10.39 -1.97 4.33
C LEU A 5 11.10 -0.64 4.07
N ALA A 6 11.06 -0.20 2.82
CA ALA A 6 11.71 1.02 2.34
C ALA A 6 10.88 2.27 2.67
N THR A 7 10.80 2.61 3.94
CA THR A 7 10.14 3.83 4.43
C THR A 7 10.87 4.40 5.65
N ARG A 8 10.77 5.73 5.85
CA ARG A 8 11.16 6.43 7.07
C ARG A 8 9.95 6.93 7.86
N ASN A 9 8.74 6.60 7.41
CA ASN A 9 7.50 6.98 8.07
C ASN A 9 7.10 5.88 9.08
N ASP A 10 7.15 6.21 10.37
CA ASP A 10 6.84 5.28 11.46
C ASP A 10 5.38 4.81 11.45
N HIS A 11 4.44 5.62 10.97
CA HIS A 11 3.04 5.22 10.83
C HIS A 11 2.90 4.13 9.78
N LYS A 12 3.53 4.30 8.61
CA LYS A 12 3.55 3.30 7.55
C LYS A 12 4.24 2.00 8.00
N LEU A 13 5.35 2.12 8.74
CA LEU A 13 6.06 0.96 9.28
C LEU A 13 5.15 0.13 10.21
N ARG A 14 4.44 0.80 11.12
CA ARG A 14 3.52 0.12 12.04
C ARG A 14 2.35 -0.54 11.32
N GLU A 15 1.67 0.17 10.42
CA GLU A 15 0.53 -0.37 9.67
C GLU A 15 0.95 -1.56 8.80
N LEU A 16 1.98 -1.39 7.96
CA LEU A 16 2.41 -2.46 7.05
C LEU A 16 2.97 -3.68 7.78
N SER A 17 3.61 -3.52 8.94
CA SER A 17 4.09 -4.67 9.73
C SER A 17 2.97 -5.60 10.17
N GLU A 18 1.77 -5.08 10.42
CA GLU A 18 0.59 -5.89 10.74
C GLU A 18 -0.07 -6.46 9.47
N LEU A 19 -0.28 -5.59 8.47
CA LEU A 19 -0.99 -5.92 7.23
C LEU A 19 -0.28 -6.96 6.36
N MET A 20 1.06 -7.00 6.43
CA MET A 20 1.88 -7.92 5.62
C MET A 20 2.06 -9.31 6.21
N ARG A 21 1.47 -9.61 7.38
CA ARG A 21 1.55 -10.97 7.94
C ARG A 21 1.05 -12.01 6.93
N PRO A 22 1.72 -13.17 6.78
CA PRO A 22 2.74 -13.75 7.67
C PRO A 22 4.18 -13.29 7.39
N PHE A 23 4.41 -12.37 6.47
CA PHE A 23 5.75 -11.84 6.19
C PHE A 23 6.17 -10.87 7.28
N ALA A 24 7.40 -11.01 7.77
CA ALA A 24 7.98 -10.07 8.73
C ALA A 24 8.64 -8.91 7.97
N LEU A 25 8.41 -7.68 8.40
CA LEU A 25 9.06 -6.49 7.85
C LEU A 25 10.17 -6.02 8.80
N ASP A 26 11.36 -5.84 8.25
CA ASP A 26 12.48 -5.18 8.92
C ASP A 26 12.51 -3.69 8.52
N PRO A 27 12.78 -2.77 9.42
CA PRO A 27 12.95 -1.36 9.07
C PRO A 27 14.13 -1.18 8.10
N LEU A 28 14.06 -0.11 7.30
CA LEU A 28 15.16 0.28 6.42
C LEU A 28 16.39 0.64 7.27
N PRO A 29 17.58 0.07 7.01
CA PRO A 29 18.80 0.44 7.71
C PRO A 29 19.09 1.96 7.62
N ASP A 30 19.65 2.54 8.69
CA ASP A 30 19.81 4.00 8.80
C ASP A 30 20.76 4.58 7.74
N ASP A 31 21.74 3.79 7.31
CA ASP A 31 22.73 4.14 6.29
C ASP A 31 22.21 4.03 4.84
N VAL A 32 21.02 3.50 4.62
CA VAL A 32 20.41 3.41 3.29
C VAL A 32 19.59 4.66 2.98
N ALA A 33 20.05 5.43 1.98
CA ALA A 33 19.30 6.57 1.46
C ALA A 33 18.23 6.13 0.48
N LEU A 34 17.02 6.70 0.61
CA LEU A 34 15.98 6.54 -0.39
C LEU A 34 16.08 7.62 -1.47
N PRO A 35 15.78 7.29 -2.73
CA PRO A 35 15.75 8.28 -3.80
C PRO A 35 14.63 9.31 -3.55
N PRO A 36 14.76 10.53 -4.09
CA PRO A 36 13.67 11.50 -4.08
C PRO A 36 12.46 10.98 -4.88
N GLU A 37 11.28 11.29 -4.42
CA GLU A 37 10.01 10.92 -5.06
C GLU A 37 9.70 11.89 -6.21
N THR A 38 10.29 11.63 -7.38
CA THR A 38 10.13 12.44 -8.61
C THR A 38 9.24 11.78 -9.66
N GLY A 39 8.70 10.60 -9.37
CA GLY A 39 7.80 9.89 -10.24
C GLY A 39 6.46 10.62 -10.43
N THR A 40 5.84 10.43 -11.58
CA THR A 40 4.53 10.97 -11.90
C THR A 40 3.38 10.09 -11.41
N THR A 41 3.70 8.87 -10.97
CA THR A 41 2.75 7.91 -10.41
C THR A 41 3.22 7.38 -9.06
N PHE A 42 2.27 6.95 -8.23
CA PHE A 42 2.59 6.25 -6.98
C PHE A 42 3.42 4.99 -7.22
N ALA A 43 3.18 4.28 -8.33
CA ALA A 43 3.93 3.08 -8.69
C ALA A 43 5.40 3.36 -8.96
N ASP A 44 5.71 4.44 -9.69
CA ASP A 44 7.10 4.83 -9.99
C ASP A 44 7.88 5.15 -8.71
N ASN A 45 7.27 5.91 -7.80
CA ASN A 45 7.88 6.26 -6.52
C ASN A 45 8.07 5.03 -5.63
N ALA A 46 7.06 4.17 -5.51
CA ALA A 46 7.16 2.94 -4.74
C ALA A 46 8.25 2.00 -5.28
N LEU A 47 8.29 1.76 -6.60
CA LEU A 47 9.32 0.94 -7.25
C LEU A 47 10.71 1.53 -7.05
N GLY A 48 10.87 2.84 -7.21
CA GLY A 48 12.16 3.52 -6.99
C GLY A 48 12.71 3.28 -5.59
N LYS A 49 11.85 3.42 -4.56
CA LYS A 49 12.21 3.15 -3.16
C LYS A 49 12.53 1.67 -2.90
N ALA A 50 11.70 0.75 -3.41
CA ALA A 50 11.91 -0.69 -3.22
C ALA A 50 13.21 -1.16 -3.89
N ARG A 51 13.50 -0.72 -5.12
CA ARG A 51 14.74 -1.02 -5.85
C ARG A 51 15.98 -0.52 -5.10
N ALA A 52 15.94 0.71 -4.58
CA ALA A 52 17.05 1.28 -3.82
C ALA A 52 17.32 0.47 -2.55
N ALA A 53 16.29 0.12 -1.79
CA ALA A 53 16.43 -0.69 -0.59
C ALA A 53 16.91 -2.11 -0.90
N ALA A 54 16.38 -2.76 -1.94
CA ALA A 54 16.79 -4.09 -2.37
C ALA A 54 18.24 -4.11 -2.83
N ALA A 55 18.66 -3.13 -3.61
CA ALA A 55 20.07 -3.01 -4.08
C ALA A 55 21.03 -2.77 -2.93
N ALA A 56 20.70 -1.89 -1.98
CA ALA A 56 21.57 -1.56 -0.85
C ALA A 56 21.71 -2.71 0.16
N THR A 57 20.64 -3.49 0.36
CA THR A 57 20.62 -4.54 1.40
C THR A 57 20.90 -5.95 0.85
N GLY A 58 20.81 -6.16 -0.47
CA GLY A 58 20.88 -7.48 -1.10
C GLY A 58 19.68 -8.37 -0.73
N ARG A 59 18.60 -7.81 -0.21
CA ARG A 59 17.42 -8.52 0.34
C ARG A 59 16.15 -8.09 -0.37
N PRO A 60 15.13 -8.97 -0.41
CA PRO A 60 13.82 -8.57 -0.88
C PRO A 60 13.29 -7.37 -0.08
N ALA A 61 12.76 -6.38 -0.79
CA ALA A 61 12.25 -5.16 -0.21
C ALA A 61 10.84 -4.84 -0.68
N VAL A 62 10.08 -4.16 0.16
CA VAL A 62 8.78 -3.58 -0.17
C VAL A 62 8.81 -2.07 0.10
N ALA A 63 8.07 -1.31 -0.68
CA ALA A 63 7.85 0.10 -0.45
C ALA A 63 6.43 0.49 -0.84
N ASP A 64 5.82 1.39 -0.07
CA ASP A 64 4.58 2.03 -0.50
C ASP A 64 4.83 3.47 -0.95
N ASP A 65 4.02 3.89 -1.91
CA ASP A 65 3.73 5.28 -2.13
C ASP A 65 2.22 5.45 -2.17
N SER A 66 1.72 6.47 -1.48
CA SER A 66 0.28 6.61 -1.26
C SER A 66 -0.09 8.06 -1.03
N GLY A 67 -1.33 8.39 -1.37
CA GLY A 67 -1.86 9.72 -1.20
C GLY A 67 -3.37 9.78 -1.36
N ILE A 68 -3.89 11.00 -1.33
CA ILE A 68 -5.30 11.30 -1.55
C ILE A 68 -5.48 11.97 -2.90
N GLU A 69 -6.56 11.62 -3.58
CA GLU A 69 -7.03 12.27 -4.81
C GLU A 69 -8.38 12.91 -4.52
N ALA A 70 -8.58 14.16 -4.91
CA ALA A 70 -9.85 14.87 -4.77
C ALA A 70 -10.46 15.15 -6.16
N ALA A 71 -11.71 14.75 -6.38
CA ALA A 71 -12.39 14.92 -7.65
C ALA A 71 -12.51 16.38 -8.06
N ALA A 72 -12.85 17.26 -7.11
CA ALA A 72 -12.94 18.70 -7.36
C ALA A 72 -11.63 19.34 -7.82
N LEU A 73 -10.49 18.69 -7.52
CA LEU A 73 -9.15 19.18 -7.87
C LEU A 73 -8.53 18.38 -9.04
N GLY A 74 -9.35 17.64 -9.79
CA GLY A 74 -8.87 16.86 -10.94
C GLY A 74 -7.88 15.74 -10.56
N GLY A 75 -8.00 15.20 -9.32
CA GLY A 75 -7.12 14.16 -8.78
C GLY A 75 -5.93 14.70 -7.96
N ALA A 76 -5.74 16.02 -7.88
CA ALA A 76 -4.77 16.56 -6.95
C ALA A 76 -5.25 16.36 -5.49
N PRO A 77 -4.32 16.27 -4.50
CA PRO A 77 -2.86 16.37 -4.60
C PRO A 77 -2.14 15.14 -5.20
N GLY A 78 -2.72 13.94 -5.22
CA GLY A 78 -2.12 12.76 -5.81
C GLY A 78 -0.74 12.46 -5.19
N VAL A 79 0.31 12.28 -6.01
CA VAL A 79 1.69 12.00 -5.56
C VAL A 79 2.30 13.14 -4.73
N TRP A 80 1.66 14.29 -4.68
CA TRP A 80 2.09 15.45 -3.88
C TRP A 80 1.43 15.50 -2.50
N SER A 81 0.66 14.47 -2.09
CA SER A 81 -0.12 14.47 -0.85
C SER A 81 0.69 14.83 0.40
N ALA A 82 1.90 14.29 0.53
CA ALA A 82 2.75 14.56 1.70
C ALA A 82 3.31 16.00 1.75
N ARG A 83 3.24 16.74 0.65
CA ARG A 83 3.80 18.10 0.52
C ARG A 83 2.83 19.06 -0.20
N PHE A 84 1.53 18.81 -0.07
CA PHE A 84 0.50 19.58 -0.76
C PHE A 84 0.49 21.05 -0.36
N ALA A 85 0.71 21.35 0.92
CA ALA A 85 0.82 22.72 1.42
C ALA A 85 2.27 23.28 1.36
N GLY A 86 3.24 22.47 0.96
CA GLY A 86 4.65 22.84 0.84
C GLY A 86 5.59 21.72 1.25
N GLU A 87 6.88 21.85 0.91
CA GLU A 87 7.90 20.80 1.12
C GLU A 87 8.11 20.38 2.59
N ARG A 88 7.74 21.23 3.55
CA ARG A 88 7.87 20.99 4.98
C ARG A 88 6.53 21.04 5.71
N ALA A 89 5.43 20.94 4.97
CA ALA A 89 4.10 21.01 5.54
C ALA A 89 3.85 19.84 6.49
N THR A 90 3.15 20.11 7.58
CA THR A 90 2.65 19.08 8.48
C THR A 90 1.39 18.42 7.89
N ASP A 91 0.97 17.32 8.48
CA ASP A 91 -0.27 16.64 8.10
C ASP A 91 -1.48 17.57 8.25
N GLU A 92 -1.51 18.36 9.32
CA GLU A 92 -2.58 19.34 9.59
C GLU A 92 -2.61 20.45 8.55
N GLU A 93 -1.44 20.96 8.13
CA GLU A 93 -1.34 21.98 7.08
C GLU A 93 -1.81 21.46 5.72
N ASN A 94 -1.43 20.23 5.37
CA ASN A 94 -1.88 19.57 4.16
C ASN A 94 -3.40 19.35 4.17
N LEU A 95 -3.95 18.85 5.27
CA LEU A 95 -5.38 18.67 5.47
C LEU A 95 -6.15 20.01 5.40
N ALA A 96 -5.67 21.02 6.10
CA ALA A 96 -6.30 22.35 6.09
C ALA A 96 -6.31 22.94 4.67
N LYS A 97 -5.24 22.72 3.89
CA LYS A 97 -5.21 23.13 2.49
C LYS A 97 -6.24 22.38 1.65
N LEU A 98 -6.37 21.07 1.81
CA LEU A 98 -7.34 20.27 1.05
C LEU A 98 -8.77 20.73 1.36
N LEU A 99 -9.11 20.93 2.64
CA LEU A 99 -10.43 21.41 3.06
C LEU A 99 -10.75 22.80 2.52
N ARG A 100 -9.77 23.69 2.44
CA ARG A 100 -9.94 25.03 1.87
C ARG A 100 -10.09 25.02 0.35
N ASP A 101 -9.32 24.15 -0.33
CA ASP A 101 -9.24 24.16 -1.79
C ASP A 101 -10.41 23.37 -2.44
N VAL A 102 -11.06 22.45 -1.70
CA VAL A 102 -12.29 21.75 -2.12
C VAL A 102 -13.52 22.53 -1.66
N PRO A 103 -14.34 23.10 -2.57
CA PRO A 103 -15.52 23.88 -2.21
C PRO A 103 -16.55 23.09 -1.38
N ASP A 104 -17.22 23.75 -0.46
CA ASP A 104 -18.23 23.13 0.39
C ASP A 104 -19.47 22.64 -0.39
N ASP A 105 -19.83 23.36 -1.46
CA ASP A 105 -20.93 23.05 -2.38
C ASP A 105 -20.47 22.28 -3.64
N GLY A 106 -19.18 21.88 -3.68
CA GLY A 106 -18.57 21.19 -4.81
C GLY A 106 -18.61 19.66 -4.72
N ASP A 107 -17.90 19.04 -5.65
CA ASP A 107 -17.71 17.59 -5.64
C ASP A 107 -16.71 17.19 -4.54
N ARG A 108 -17.21 16.66 -3.45
CA ARG A 108 -16.41 16.29 -2.28
C ARG A 108 -15.92 14.83 -2.32
N ARG A 109 -16.07 14.14 -3.44
CA ARG A 109 -15.52 12.78 -3.59
C ARG A 109 -14.00 12.82 -3.53
N VAL A 110 -13.46 11.92 -2.73
CA VAL A 110 -12.04 11.71 -2.56
C VAL A 110 -11.71 10.23 -2.62
N ALA A 111 -10.47 9.91 -2.91
CA ALA A 111 -10.01 8.54 -2.82
C ALA A 111 -8.61 8.49 -2.22
N TYR A 112 -8.38 7.57 -1.31
CA TYR A 112 -7.03 7.16 -0.98
C TYR A 112 -6.52 6.14 -1.99
N VAL A 113 -5.28 6.32 -2.43
CA VAL A 113 -4.57 5.42 -3.35
C VAL A 113 -3.25 4.98 -2.73
N CYS A 114 -2.94 3.70 -2.87
CA CYS A 114 -1.65 3.13 -2.49
C CYS A 114 -1.11 2.29 -3.65
N ALA A 115 0.13 2.50 -4.02
CA ALA A 115 0.93 1.54 -4.77
C ALA A 115 1.92 0.89 -3.80
N LEU A 116 1.90 -0.44 -3.71
CA LEU A 116 2.81 -1.22 -2.90
C LEU A 116 3.69 -2.06 -3.83
N ALA A 117 4.98 -1.71 -3.88
CA ALA A 117 5.98 -2.37 -4.71
C ALA A 117 6.75 -3.43 -3.92
N TYR A 118 7.07 -4.53 -4.57
CA TYR A 118 7.96 -5.58 -4.12
C TYR A 118 9.11 -5.74 -5.11
N VAL A 119 10.33 -5.86 -4.60
CA VAL A 119 11.53 -6.12 -5.41
C VAL A 119 12.36 -7.21 -4.73
N ASP A 120 12.57 -8.34 -5.43
CA ASP A 120 13.53 -9.38 -5.04
C ASP A 120 14.75 -9.27 -5.95
N PRO A 121 15.94 -8.93 -5.41
CA PRO A 121 17.13 -8.64 -6.22
C PRO A 121 17.47 -9.77 -7.19
N GLY A 122 17.52 -9.46 -8.49
CA GLY A 122 17.87 -10.41 -9.54
C GLY A 122 16.81 -11.48 -9.86
N ARG A 123 15.60 -11.38 -9.26
CA ARG A 123 14.53 -12.36 -9.46
C ARG A 123 13.26 -11.75 -10.03
N SER A 124 12.60 -10.85 -9.29
CA SER A 124 11.29 -10.33 -9.70
C SER A 124 10.98 -8.97 -9.11
N GLU A 125 10.11 -8.24 -9.79
CA GLU A 125 9.48 -7.02 -9.31
C GLU A 125 7.97 -7.15 -9.51
N ASP A 126 7.19 -6.65 -8.57
CA ASP A 126 5.74 -6.60 -8.66
C ASP A 126 5.21 -5.31 -8.03
N VAL A 127 4.09 -4.82 -8.54
CA VAL A 127 3.36 -3.68 -7.97
C VAL A 127 1.89 -4.04 -7.87
N VAL A 128 1.34 -3.82 -6.70
CA VAL A 128 -0.09 -3.93 -6.46
C VAL A 128 -0.66 -2.59 -6.06
N HIS A 129 -1.94 -2.40 -6.30
CA HIS A 129 -2.64 -1.17 -5.96
C HIS A 129 -3.78 -1.46 -5.00
N GLY A 130 -4.02 -0.50 -4.11
CA GLY A 130 -5.23 -0.45 -3.30
C GLY A 130 -5.83 0.94 -3.40
N ARG A 131 -7.16 0.99 -3.46
CA ARG A 131 -7.93 2.22 -3.52
C ARG A 131 -9.08 2.15 -2.55
N CYS A 132 -9.35 3.23 -1.83
CA CYS A 132 -10.49 3.38 -0.94
C CYS A 132 -11.20 4.67 -1.35
N GLU A 133 -12.43 4.56 -1.79
CA GLU A 133 -13.28 5.70 -2.14
C GLU A 133 -13.89 6.29 -0.88
N GLY A 134 -14.23 7.57 -0.93
CA GLY A 134 -14.84 8.25 0.20
C GLY A 134 -15.25 9.69 -0.12
N THR A 135 -15.77 10.33 0.91
CA THR A 135 -16.21 11.72 0.86
C THR A 135 -15.37 12.56 1.84
N LEU A 136 -14.96 13.75 1.42
CA LEU A 136 -14.25 14.70 2.26
C LEU A 136 -15.25 15.36 3.23
N ALA A 137 -15.07 15.17 4.53
CA ALA A 137 -15.84 15.85 5.57
C ALA A 137 -15.61 17.37 5.53
N HIS A 138 -16.59 18.15 6.01
CA HIS A 138 -16.45 19.62 6.06
C HIS A 138 -15.46 20.11 7.11
N GLU A 139 -15.28 19.33 8.17
CA GLU A 139 -14.35 19.61 9.26
C GLU A 139 -13.64 18.33 9.72
N PRO A 140 -12.43 18.43 10.29
CA PRO A 140 -11.72 17.27 10.83
C PRO A 140 -12.42 16.71 12.07
N ARG A 141 -12.48 15.36 12.17
CA ARG A 141 -13.01 14.64 13.34
C ARG A 141 -12.14 13.42 13.64
N GLY A 142 -12.02 13.08 14.93
CA GLY A 142 -11.24 11.95 15.43
C GLY A 142 -9.76 12.26 15.60
N ASP A 143 -9.10 11.45 16.43
CA ASP A 143 -7.70 11.61 16.80
C ASP A 143 -6.81 10.43 16.33
N GLY A 144 -7.41 9.46 15.64
CA GLY A 144 -6.71 8.29 15.11
C GLY A 144 -6.05 8.54 13.77
N GLY A 145 -5.20 7.61 13.35
CA GLY A 145 -4.57 7.64 12.03
C GLY A 145 -3.52 8.75 11.85
N PHE A 146 -3.42 9.28 10.63
CA PHE A 146 -2.50 10.35 10.24
C PHE A 146 -2.91 10.97 8.89
N GLY A 147 -2.26 12.06 8.50
CA GLY A 147 -2.50 12.70 7.21
C GLY A 147 -3.92 13.24 7.08
N TYR A 148 -4.64 12.75 6.09
CA TYR A 148 -6.00 13.21 5.77
C TYR A 148 -7.11 12.41 6.46
N ASP A 149 -6.77 11.43 7.30
CA ASP A 149 -7.72 10.56 8.01
C ASP A 149 -8.82 11.32 8.76
N PRO A 150 -8.54 12.48 9.43
CA PRO A 150 -9.56 13.21 10.16
C PRO A 150 -10.69 13.81 9.29
N ALA A 151 -10.51 13.90 7.99
CA ALA A 151 -11.57 14.38 7.09
C ALA A 151 -11.97 13.38 6.00
N PHE A 152 -11.49 12.17 6.03
CA PHE A 152 -11.85 11.13 5.06
C PHE A 152 -12.96 10.22 5.61
N VAL A 153 -14.17 10.32 5.06
CA VAL A 153 -15.31 9.44 5.36
C VAL A 153 -15.36 8.33 4.31
N PRO A 154 -15.09 7.06 4.67
CA PRO A 154 -15.03 5.97 3.69
C PRO A 154 -16.42 5.53 3.21
N ASP A 155 -16.57 5.26 1.91
CA ASP A 155 -17.80 4.75 1.32
C ASP A 155 -18.05 3.25 1.64
N ASP A 156 -17.04 2.56 2.15
CA ASP A 156 -17.08 1.13 2.48
C ASP A 156 -17.96 0.79 3.70
N LEU A 157 -18.41 1.78 4.45
CA LEU A 157 -19.26 1.65 5.64
C LEU A 157 -20.59 2.37 5.42
N PRO A 158 -21.51 1.82 4.63
CA PRO A 158 -22.77 2.49 4.29
C PRO A 158 -23.58 2.88 5.52
N GLY A 159 -23.91 4.18 5.62
CA GLY A 159 -24.67 4.73 6.76
C GLY A 159 -23.82 5.04 7.99
N ASP A 160 -22.52 4.82 7.94
CA ASP A 160 -21.56 5.25 8.96
C ASP A 160 -20.86 6.53 8.44
N GLU A 161 -20.99 7.62 9.18
CA GLU A 161 -20.40 8.91 8.80
C GLU A 161 -19.06 9.19 9.51
N ARG A 162 -18.51 8.18 10.22
CA ARG A 162 -17.21 8.31 10.87
C ARG A 162 -16.10 8.51 9.85
N THR A 163 -15.16 9.37 10.21
CA THR A 163 -13.91 9.53 9.44
C THR A 163 -12.96 8.35 9.71
N MET A 164 -11.95 8.18 8.86
CA MET A 164 -10.88 7.17 9.09
C MET A 164 -10.20 7.35 10.44
N ALA A 165 -10.14 8.59 10.98
CA ALA A 165 -9.55 8.87 12.29
C ALA A 165 -10.47 8.51 13.47
N GLU A 166 -11.75 8.27 13.24
CA GLU A 166 -12.72 7.82 14.24
C GLU A 166 -12.92 6.29 14.24
N LEU A 167 -12.33 5.59 13.28
CA LEU A 167 -12.37 4.11 13.21
C LEU A 167 -11.32 3.49 14.14
N THR A 168 -11.62 2.28 14.61
CA THR A 168 -10.59 1.46 15.22
C THR A 168 -9.54 1.08 14.17
N ARG A 169 -8.38 0.67 14.64
CA ARG A 169 -7.31 0.21 13.75
C ARG A 169 -7.76 -0.96 12.87
N GLU A 170 -8.46 -1.93 13.46
CA GLU A 170 -8.96 -3.11 12.78
C GLU A 170 -10.00 -2.76 11.71
N GLU A 171 -10.93 -1.84 12.01
CA GLU A 171 -11.90 -1.34 11.03
C GLU A 171 -11.19 -0.65 9.86
N LYS A 172 -10.25 0.26 10.15
CA LYS A 172 -9.46 0.97 9.13
C LYS A 172 -8.64 -0.01 8.28
N ASP A 173 -7.95 -0.96 8.89
CA ASP A 173 -7.12 -1.95 8.19
C ASP A 173 -7.94 -2.82 7.23
N ALA A 174 -9.19 -3.12 7.57
CA ALA A 174 -10.09 -3.91 6.72
C ALA A 174 -10.44 -3.22 5.40
N ILE A 175 -10.64 -1.90 5.40
CA ILE A 175 -11.15 -1.14 4.25
C ILE A 175 -10.12 -0.25 3.56
N SER A 176 -9.02 0.11 4.25
CA SER A 176 -8.07 1.09 3.75
C SER A 176 -7.38 0.68 2.45
N HIS A 177 -6.98 1.68 1.67
CA HIS A 177 -6.15 1.53 0.46
C HIS A 177 -4.89 0.70 0.71
N ARG A 178 -4.17 0.97 1.82
CA ARG A 178 -2.96 0.25 2.22
C ARG A 178 -3.28 -1.18 2.62
N GLY A 179 -4.36 -1.41 3.36
CA GLY A 179 -4.84 -2.76 3.71
C GLY A 179 -5.18 -3.59 2.47
N ARG A 180 -5.83 -3.00 1.47
CA ARG A 180 -6.14 -3.66 0.19
C ARG A 180 -4.87 -4.01 -0.60
N ALA A 181 -3.95 -3.08 -0.73
CA ALA A 181 -2.68 -3.32 -1.41
C ALA A 181 -1.86 -4.41 -0.71
N ALA A 182 -1.73 -4.34 0.62
CA ALA A 182 -1.00 -5.32 1.41
C ALA A 182 -1.58 -6.74 1.26
N ARG A 183 -2.91 -6.90 1.39
CA ARG A 183 -3.56 -8.21 1.18
C ARG A 183 -3.33 -8.76 -0.23
N ALA A 184 -3.39 -7.90 -1.25
CA ALA A 184 -3.12 -8.31 -2.62
C ALA A 184 -1.67 -8.79 -2.80
N LEU A 185 -0.70 -8.08 -2.23
CA LEU A 185 0.71 -8.47 -2.30
C LEU A 185 0.98 -9.76 -1.52
N VAL A 186 0.44 -9.91 -0.31
CA VAL A 186 0.56 -11.13 0.50
C VAL A 186 0.09 -12.36 -0.27
N VAL A 187 -1.07 -12.28 -0.94
CA VAL A 187 -1.59 -13.38 -1.76
C VAL A 187 -0.64 -13.74 -2.91
N ARG A 188 -0.05 -12.74 -3.57
CA ARG A 188 0.92 -12.98 -4.66
C ARG A 188 2.20 -13.64 -4.16
N LEU A 189 2.75 -13.13 -3.07
CA LEU A 189 3.98 -13.68 -2.49
C LEU A 189 3.80 -15.12 -1.99
N LEU A 190 2.67 -15.45 -1.35
CA LEU A 190 2.37 -16.81 -0.93
C LEU A 190 2.25 -17.77 -2.12
N LYS A 191 1.61 -17.33 -3.21
CA LYS A 191 1.54 -18.14 -4.44
C LYS A 191 2.92 -18.38 -5.06
N ALA A 192 3.80 -17.38 -5.03
CA ALA A 192 5.18 -17.52 -5.53
C ALA A 192 5.98 -18.50 -4.67
N GLU A 193 5.89 -18.41 -3.34
CA GLU A 193 6.54 -19.37 -2.43
C GLU A 193 6.04 -20.80 -2.64
N ASP A 194 4.74 -21.00 -2.87
CA ASP A 194 4.17 -22.34 -3.15
C ASP A 194 4.61 -22.89 -4.49
N ALA A 195 4.79 -22.04 -5.51
CA ALA A 195 5.27 -22.45 -6.83
C ALA A 195 6.76 -22.88 -6.82
N GLU A 196 7.57 -22.27 -5.95
CA GLU A 196 8.99 -22.59 -5.78
C GLU A 196 9.23 -23.82 -4.87
N ARG A 197 8.24 -24.28 -4.14
CA ARG A 197 8.36 -25.48 -3.32
C ARG A 197 8.50 -26.71 -4.23
N PRO A 198 9.55 -27.53 -4.05
CA PRO A 198 9.69 -28.77 -4.82
C PRO A 198 8.46 -29.64 -4.57
N ALA A 199 7.94 -30.24 -5.65
CA ALA A 199 6.81 -31.16 -5.55
C ALA A 199 7.15 -32.25 -4.53
N GLY A 200 6.47 -32.24 -3.38
CA GLY A 200 6.67 -33.25 -2.35
C GLY A 200 6.38 -34.66 -2.90
N PRO A 201 6.90 -35.71 -2.27
CA PRO A 201 6.87 -37.11 -2.80
C PRO A 201 5.45 -37.60 -3.15
N LEU A 202 4.41 -37.09 -2.57
CA LEU A 202 3.02 -37.41 -2.90
C LEU A 202 2.56 -36.93 -4.28
N ARG A 203 3.08 -35.79 -4.78
CA ARG A 203 2.71 -35.26 -6.10
C ARG A 203 3.43 -35.99 -7.21
N ALA A 204 4.62 -36.53 -6.94
CA ALA A 204 5.36 -37.39 -7.86
C ALA A 204 4.67 -38.75 -8.07
N LEU A 205 4.01 -39.27 -7.02
CA LEU A 205 3.24 -40.53 -7.09
C LEU A 205 1.95 -40.43 -7.94
N LEU A 206 1.29 -39.27 -7.95
CA LEU A 206 0.07 -39.07 -8.74
C LEU A 206 0.36 -38.73 -10.22
N GLY A 207 1.53 -38.16 -10.53
CA GLY A 207 1.96 -37.90 -11.91
C GLY A 207 2.40 -39.16 -12.65
N GLY A 208 2.75 -40.24 -11.94
CA GLY A 208 3.19 -41.51 -12.53
C GLY A 208 2.06 -42.49 -12.92
N LEU A 209 0.81 -42.21 -12.58
CA LEU A 209 -0.36 -43.09 -12.84
C LEU A 209 -1.09 -42.80 -14.15
N GLY A 210 -0.68 -41.76 -14.91
CA GLY A 210 -1.36 -41.29 -16.13
C GLY A 210 -0.86 -41.92 -17.44
N ASP A 211 0.28 -42.64 -17.50
CA ASP A 211 0.91 -43.04 -18.76
C ASP A 211 0.98 -44.55 -18.99
N ARG A 212 0.04 -45.32 -18.45
CA ARG A 212 -0.09 -46.74 -18.73
C ARG A 212 -1.38 -47.15 -19.45
N ARG A 213 -1.84 -46.37 -20.43
CA ARG A 213 -2.85 -46.85 -21.38
C ARG A 213 -2.45 -46.50 -22.81
N GLY A 214 -1.79 -47.41 -23.48
CA GLY A 214 -1.54 -47.26 -24.91
C GLY A 214 -0.47 -48.11 -25.51
N ARG A 215 -0.36 -49.38 -25.12
CA ARG A 215 0.29 -50.42 -25.98
C ARG A 215 -0.48 -51.73 -25.89
N LYS A 216 -1.43 -51.90 -26.79
CA LYS A 216 -1.84 -53.22 -27.28
C LYS A 216 -2.00 -53.12 -28.80
N ARG A 217 -1.10 -53.79 -29.47
CA ARG A 217 -1.12 -54.47 -30.80
C ARG A 217 -2.17 -54.00 -31.81
#